data_34a0b683f13a28130b10dd57a5b558c8
#
_entry.id   34a0b683f13a28130b10dd57a5b558c8
#
_cell.length_a   1.000
_cell.length_b   1.000
_cell.length_c   1.000
_cell.angle_alpha   90.00
_cell.angle_beta   90.00
_cell.angle_gamma   90.00
#
_symmetry.space_group_name_H-M   'P 1'
#
loop_
_entity.id
_entity.type
_entity.pdbx_description
1 polymer ?
#
loop_
_entity_poly.entity_id
_entity_poly.type
_entity_poly.pdbx_seq_one_letter_code
_entity_poly.pdbx_strand_id
1 'polypeptide(L)'
;PGGAMVGCNAGFLNAARIKGSHAAIKSGMLCAEAAFEAVAAGRSSDELTTFETGFKASWLHEELWTYRNFKNWFKYGLRVGTLMNGLEQFGLKGNMSWTIRRDKPDHAYLKPAAECKPIDYPKPDGKVSFDKLSSVFISNTNHEEDQRVHLTLGDPSVPIGINLARYDAPEQRYCPAGVYEIVRDADGRNARLQINAQNCVHCKTCELRSEPPSFWVVVSNQPTLS
;
A
#
# COMPACT_ATOMS: atom_id res chain seq x y z
N PRO A 1 -21.18 10.02 2.81
CA PRO A 1 -21.92 10.49 3.98
C PRO A 1 -21.76 9.54 5.17
N GLY A 2 -21.68 10.07 6.41
CA GLY A 2 -21.58 9.26 7.62
C GLY A 2 -20.17 8.85 8.05
N GLY A 3 -19.13 9.20 7.31
CA GLY A 3 -17.74 8.94 7.66
C GLY A 3 -16.77 9.88 6.97
N ALA A 4 -15.59 10.06 7.55
CA ALA A 4 -14.52 10.88 6.97
C ALA A 4 -13.16 10.17 7.08
N MET A 5 -12.33 10.32 6.08
CA MET A 5 -10.96 9.84 6.09
C MET A 5 -9.98 10.99 6.33
N VAL A 6 -9.03 10.77 7.22
CA VAL A 6 -7.99 11.75 7.59
C VAL A 6 -6.62 11.09 7.67
N GLY A 7 -5.57 11.88 7.76
CA GLY A 7 -4.22 11.38 7.91
C GLY A 7 -3.65 10.72 6.66
N CYS A 8 -2.66 9.88 6.85
CA CYS A 8 -1.93 9.23 5.75
C CYS A 8 -2.83 8.36 4.86
N ASN A 9 -3.84 7.70 5.44
CA ASN A 9 -4.77 6.85 4.70
C ASN A 9 -5.67 7.64 3.74
N ALA A 10 -5.89 8.93 4.01
CA ALA A 10 -6.59 9.86 3.11
C ALA A 10 -5.65 10.63 2.18
N GLY A 11 -4.37 10.28 2.14
CA GLY A 11 -3.37 10.94 1.31
C GLY A 11 -2.72 12.19 1.92
N PHE A 12 -3.01 12.53 3.18
CA PHE A 12 -2.37 13.66 3.87
C PHE A 12 -0.96 13.28 4.32
N LEU A 13 -0.08 13.03 3.38
CA LEU A 13 1.32 12.66 3.60
C LEU A 13 2.24 13.46 2.67
N ASN A 14 3.20 14.18 3.25
CA ASN A 14 4.27 14.78 2.46
C ASN A 14 5.32 13.72 2.10
N ALA A 15 5.18 13.14 0.92
CA ALA A 15 6.06 12.07 0.44
C ALA A 15 7.53 12.54 0.25
N ALA A 16 7.76 13.80 -0.05
CA ALA A 16 9.11 14.35 -0.23
C ALA A 16 9.89 14.42 1.08
N ARG A 17 9.20 14.70 2.18
CA ARG A 17 9.79 14.76 3.52
C ARG A 17 9.69 13.45 4.29
N ILE A 18 8.94 12.47 3.77
CA ILE A 18 8.62 11.19 4.45
C ILE A 18 8.02 11.47 5.85
N LYS A 19 7.17 12.50 5.94
CA LYS A 19 6.55 12.94 7.19
C LYS A 19 5.05 13.10 7.01
N GLY A 20 4.29 12.44 7.88
CA GLY A 20 2.84 12.44 7.86
C GLY A 20 2.19 12.90 9.17
N SER A 21 2.92 12.87 10.32
CA SER A 21 2.31 13.13 11.63
C SER A 21 1.66 14.51 11.73
N HIS A 22 2.36 15.56 11.29
CA HIS A 22 1.82 16.93 11.31
C HIS A 22 0.61 17.10 10.38
N ALA A 23 0.64 16.45 9.21
CA ALA A 23 -0.46 16.45 8.24
C ALA A 23 -1.67 15.64 8.77
N ALA A 24 -1.40 14.50 9.43
CA ALA A 24 -2.45 13.70 10.05
C ALA A 24 -3.14 14.47 11.18
N ILE A 25 -2.38 15.13 12.04
CA ILE A 25 -2.93 15.96 13.12
C ILE A 25 -3.77 17.11 12.54
N LYS A 26 -3.24 17.87 11.57
CA LYS A 26 -3.97 19.00 11.00
C LYS A 26 -5.24 18.57 10.27
N SER A 27 -5.19 17.51 9.47
CA SER A 27 -6.39 16.98 8.81
C SER A 27 -7.42 16.46 9.80
N GLY A 28 -6.98 15.83 10.91
CA GLY A 28 -7.86 15.42 12.01
C GLY A 28 -8.54 16.58 12.69
N MET A 29 -7.81 17.69 12.98
CA MET A 29 -8.38 18.90 13.56
C MET A 29 -9.46 19.50 12.66
N LEU A 30 -9.16 19.70 11.39
CA LEU A 30 -10.11 20.25 10.41
C LEU A 30 -11.37 19.38 10.26
N CYS A 31 -11.19 18.07 10.27
CA CYS A 31 -12.32 17.14 10.21
C CYS A 31 -13.18 17.20 11.48
N ALA A 32 -12.54 17.28 12.65
CA ALA A 32 -13.25 17.37 13.93
C ALA A 32 -14.06 18.66 14.03
N GLU A 33 -13.51 19.79 13.62
CA GLU A 33 -14.19 21.09 13.57
C GLU A 33 -15.42 21.02 12.65
N ALA A 34 -15.28 20.50 11.43
CA ALA A 34 -16.36 20.35 10.47
C ALA A 34 -17.45 19.36 10.95
N ALA A 35 -17.04 18.26 11.59
CA ALA A 35 -17.99 17.29 12.17
C ALA A 35 -18.75 17.89 13.34
N PHE A 36 -18.10 18.66 14.21
CA PHE A 36 -18.73 19.34 15.31
C PHE A 36 -19.81 20.34 14.83
N GLU A 37 -19.50 21.14 13.82
CA GLU A 37 -20.45 22.06 13.20
C GLU A 37 -21.68 21.34 12.64
N ALA A 38 -21.46 20.20 11.96
CA ALA A 38 -22.56 19.41 11.40
C ALA A 38 -23.48 18.84 12.51
N VAL A 39 -22.87 18.26 13.55
CA VAL A 39 -23.61 17.68 14.68
C VAL A 39 -24.37 18.76 15.46
N ALA A 40 -23.71 19.88 15.75
CA ALA A 40 -24.34 21.01 16.45
C ALA A 40 -25.52 21.61 15.68
N ALA A 41 -25.46 21.54 14.35
CA ALA A 41 -26.57 21.95 13.48
C ALA A 41 -27.66 20.87 13.28
N GLY A 42 -27.56 19.73 13.98
CA GLY A 42 -28.54 18.62 13.87
C GLY A 42 -28.45 17.85 12.54
N ARG A 43 -27.39 18.03 11.77
CA ARG A 43 -27.17 17.32 10.49
C ARG A 43 -26.54 15.94 10.74
N SER A 44 -27.07 14.90 10.13
CA SER A 44 -26.56 13.53 10.22
C SER A 44 -26.40 12.95 8.82
N SER A 45 -25.45 12.04 8.63
CA SER A 45 -25.15 11.39 7.36
C SER A 45 -24.95 12.36 6.19
N ASP A 46 -24.29 13.49 6.48
CA ASP A 46 -24.09 14.61 5.58
C ASP A 46 -22.66 14.65 5.02
N GLU A 47 -22.46 15.40 3.95
CA GLU A 47 -21.15 15.69 3.42
C GLU A 47 -20.52 16.89 4.14
N LEU A 48 -19.33 16.72 4.68
CA LEU A 48 -18.62 17.76 5.43
C LEU A 48 -17.91 18.75 4.47
N THR A 49 -18.67 19.59 3.77
CA THR A 49 -18.14 20.58 2.81
C THR A 49 -17.20 21.59 3.45
N THR A 50 -17.40 21.91 4.73
CA THR A 50 -16.52 22.79 5.50
C THR A 50 -15.14 22.18 5.73
N PHE A 51 -15.03 20.85 5.77
CA PHE A 51 -13.73 20.17 5.83
C PHE A 51 -12.88 20.43 4.59
N GLU A 52 -13.45 20.27 3.41
CA GLU A 52 -12.74 20.55 2.15
C GLU A 52 -12.32 22.01 2.03
N THR A 53 -13.24 22.93 2.36
CA THR A 53 -12.97 24.37 2.33
C THR A 53 -11.88 24.77 3.33
N GLY A 54 -11.94 24.25 4.55
CA GLY A 54 -10.95 24.48 5.59
C GLY A 54 -9.59 23.90 5.22
N PHE A 55 -9.55 22.72 4.59
CA PHE A 55 -8.30 22.15 4.08
C PHE A 55 -7.68 23.04 3.00
N LYS A 56 -8.45 23.46 2.00
CA LYS A 56 -7.96 24.34 0.91
C LYS A 56 -7.43 25.68 1.41
N ALA A 57 -7.98 26.21 2.49
CA ALA A 57 -7.53 27.45 3.12
C ALA A 57 -6.34 27.25 4.09
N SER A 58 -5.93 26.03 4.36
CA SER A 58 -4.91 25.73 5.36
C SER A 58 -3.49 25.69 4.77
N TRP A 59 -2.47 25.89 5.62
CA TRP A 59 -1.07 25.69 5.28
C TRP A 59 -0.76 24.26 4.80
N LEU A 60 -1.57 23.28 5.23
CA LEU A 60 -1.41 21.89 4.83
C LEU A 60 -1.66 21.70 3.34
N HIS A 61 -2.68 22.36 2.79
CA HIS A 61 -2.94 22.34 1.36
C HIS A 61 -1.76 22.93 0.57
N GLU A 62 -1.24 24.07 0.99
CA GLU A 62 -0.09 24.72 0.35
C GLU A 62 1.15 23.80 0.35
N GLU A 63 1.44 23.17 1.51
CA GLU A 63 2.56 22.23 1.61
C GLU A 63 2.38 21.05 0.66
N LEU A 64 1.24 20.36 0.71
CA LEU A 64 1.01 19.19 -0.13
C LEU A 64 0.97 19.54 -1.62
N TRP A 65 0.41 20.71 -1.96
CA TRP A 65 0.40 21.22 -3.32
C TRP A 65 1.80 21.47 -3.86
N THR A 66 2.67 22.06 -3.09
CA THR A 66 4.07 22.32 -3.44
C THR A 66 4.83 21.04 -3.81
N TYR A 67 4.57 19.94 -3.09
CA TYR A 67 5.28 18.67 -3.30
C TYR A 67 4.51 17.65 -4.16
N ARG A 68 3.38 18.01 -4.79
CA ARG A 68 2.48 17.09 -5.50
C ARG A 68 3.14 16.30 -6.64
N ASN A 69 4.16 16.87 -7.29
CA ASN A 69 4.87 16.23 -8.39
C ASN A 69 6.11 15.44 -7.94
N PHE A 70 6.57 15.63 -6.70
CA PHE A 70 7.86 15.12 -6.23
C PHE A 70 8.05 13.63 -6.55
N LYS A 71 7.15 12.77 -6.08
CA LYS A 71 7.23 11.32 -6.31
C LYS A 71 7.06 10.98 -7.80
N ASN A 72 6.23 11.73 -8.49
CA ASN A 72 5.84 11.41 -9.87
C ASN A 72 6.97 11.64 -10.88
N TRP A 73 7.92 12.53 -10.60
CA TRP A 73 9.10 12.71 -11.44
C TRP A 73 9.94 11.44 -11.55
N PHE A 74 9.99 10.61 -10.52
CA PHE A 74 10.78 9.37 -10.53
C PHE A 74 10.25 8.29 -11.47
N LYS A 75 9.06 8.47 -12.09
CA LYS A 75 8.62 7.58 -13.17
C LYS A 75 9.54 7.62 -14.41
N TYR A 76 10.29 8.71 -14.56
CA TYR A 76 11.27 8.88 -15.63
C TYR A 76 12.69 8.41 -15.26
N GLY A 77 12.82 7.71 -14.16
CA GLY A 77 14.09 7.21 -13.62
C GLY A 77 14.75 8.15 -12.62
N LEU A 78 15.74 7.61 -11.91
CA LEU A 78 16.37 8.32 -10.79
C LEU A 78 17.05 9.64 -11.22
N ARG A 79 17.84 9.62 -12.29
CA ARG A 79 18.62 10.80 -12.73
C ARG A 79 17.72 11.94 -13.16
N VAL A 80 16.76 11.65 -14.04
CA VAL A 80 15.79 12.66 -14.52
C VAL A 80 14.90 13.13 -13.37
N GLY A 81 14.42 12.21 -12.54
CA GLY A 81 13.59 12.55 -11.40
C GLY A 81 14.29 13.48 -10.42
N THR A 82 15.56 13.23 -10.10
CA THR A 82 16.35 14.08 -9.19
C THR A 82 16.56 15.47 -9.79
N LEU A 83 16.95 15.55 -11.06
CA LEU A 83 17.19 16.84 -11.72
C LEU A 83 15.92 17.68 -11.77
N MET A 84 14.81 17.09 -12.20
CA MET A 84 13.53 17.79 -12.33
C MET A 84 12.93 18.20 -10.99
N ASN A 85 13.08 17.36 -9.96
CA ASN A 85 12.71 17.73 -8.58
C ASN A 85 13.56 18.91 -8.09
N GLY A 86 14.87 18.89 -8.34
CA GLY A 86 15.74 20.01 -8.01
C GLY A 86 15.28 21.31 -8.65
N LEU A 87 15.00 21.29 -9.95
CA LEU A 87 14.51 22.46 -10.68
C LEU A 87 13.15 22.93 -10.14
N GLU A 88 12.19 22.01 -9.96
CA GLU A 88 10.84 22.35 -9.45
C GLU A 88 10.89 22.91 -8.03
N GLN A 89 11.63 22.27 -7.11
CA GLN A 89 11.61 22.68 -5.70
C GLN A 89 12.48 23.90 -5.41
N PHE A 90 13.68 23.99 -6.00
CA PHE A 90 14.61 25.10 -5.73
C PHE A 90 14.45 26.26 -6.73
N GLY A 91 14.19 25.97 -8.00
CA GLY A 91 14.01 26.99 -9.03
C GLY A 91 12.60 27.59 -9.04
N LEU A 92 11.59 26.75 -9.11
CA LEU A 92 10.19 27.16 -9.27
C LEU A 92 9.39 27.17 -7.97
N LYS A 93 9.99 26.74 -6.85
CA LYS A 93 9.35 26.65 -5.51
C LYS A 93 8.01 25.92 -5.52
N GLY A 94 7.90 24.85 -6.32
CA GLY A 94 6.68 24.07 -6.45
C GLY A 94 5.57 24.73 -7.30
N ASN A 95 5.80 25.91 -7.86
CA ASN A 95 4.82 26.68 -8.64
C ASN A 95 4.72 26.22 -10.11
N MET A 96 4.53 24.91 -10.31
CA MET A 96 4.19 24.41 -11.64
C MET A 96 2.72 24.61 -11.92
N SER A 97 2.37 24.98 -13.17
CA SER A 97 0.97 25.14 -13.60
C SER A 97 0.24 23.81 -13.84
N TRP A 98 0.96 22.70 -13.78
CA TRP A 98 0.45 21.37 -14.07
C TRP A 98 0.86 20.34 -13.01
N THR A 99 0.13 19.22 -12.98
CA THR A 99 0.41 18.10 -12.09
C THR A 99 0.69 16.85 -12.90
N ILE A 100 1.76 16.13 -12.58
CA ILE A 100 2.06 14.85 -13.18
C ILE A 100 1.11 13.82 -12.57
N ARG A 101 0.23 13.28 -13.41
CA ARG A 101 -0.70 12.22 -12.99
C ARG A 101 -0.12 10.85 -13.29
N ARG A 102 -0.47 9.89 -12.47
CA ARG A 102 -0.31 8.47 -12.77
C ARG A 102 -1.56 8.02 -13.50
N ASP A 103 -1.35 7.42 -14.64
CA ASP A 103 -2.37 6.96 -15.58
C ASP A 103 -2.69 5.47 -15.43
N LYS A 104 -1.89 4.77 -14.64
CA LYS A 104 -2.06 3.33 -14.38
C LYS A 104 -2.04 3.05 -12.89
N PRO A 105 -2.86 2.12 -12.40
CA PRO A 105 -2.80 1.64 -11.02
C PRO A 105 -1.48 0.91 -10.77
N ASP A 106 -1.05 0.84 -9.50
CA ASP A 106 0.28 0.30 -9.14
C ASP A 106 0.48 -1.16 -9.58
N HIS A 107 -0.56 -1.98 -9.54
CA HIS A 107 -0.49 -3.37 -10.00
C HIS A 107 -0.21 -3.51 -11.51
N ALA A 108 -0.62 -2.54 -12.33
CA ALA A 108 -0.40 -2.55 -13.77
C ALA A 108 1.05 -2.27 -14.19
N TYR A 109 1.93 -1.96 -13.24
CA TYR A 109 3.38 -1.82 -13.49
C TYR A 109 4.16 -3.12 -13.31
N LEU A 110 3.52 -4.20 -12.85
CA LEU A 110 4.17 -5.50 -12.73
C LEU A 110 4.51 -6.05 -14.12
N LYS A 111 5.77 -6.36 -14.34
CA LYS A 111 6.25 -6.94 -15.60
C LYS A 111 6.22 -8.47 -15.54
N PRO A 112 6.02 -9.15 -16.69
CA PRO A 112 6.21 -10.58 -16.77
C PRO A 112 7.61 -11.00 -16.30
N ALA A 113 7.71 -12.13 -15.62
CA ALA A 113 8.99 -12.62 -15.09
C ALA A 113 10.05 -12.81 -16.18
N ALA A 114 9.65 -13.23 -17.38
CA ALA A 114 10.55 -13.39 -18.53
C ALA A 114 11.23 -12.09 -18.99
N GLU A 115 10.65 -10.92 -18.67
CA GLU A 115 11.21 -9.61 -18.98
C GLU A 115 12.11 -9.06 -17.85
N CYS A 116 12.20 -9.77 -16.74
CA CYS A 116 12.92 -9.34 -15.55
C CYS A 116 14.17 -10.18 -15.32
N LYS A 117 15.23 -9.53 -14.86
CA LYS A 117 16.41 -10.26 -14.37
C LYS A 117 16.26 -10.50 -12.87
N PRO A 118 16.52 -11.73 -12.38
CA PRO A 118 16.59 -11.98 -10.96
C PRO A 118 17.61 -11.05 -10.28
N ILE A 119 17.26 -10.55 -9.10
CA ILE A 119 18.19 -9.76 -8.29
C ILE A 119 18.84 -10.72 -7.30
N ASP A 120 20.16 -10.79 -7.33
CA ASP A 120 20.93 -11.54 -6.35
C ASP A 120 21.11 -10.69 -5.09
N TYR A 121 20.31 -10.96 -4.07
CA TYR A 121 20.40 -10.30 -2.78
C TYR A 121 21.43 -10.99 -1.88
N PRO A 122 22.22 -10.22 -1.11
CA PRO A 122 23.11 -10.81 -0.10
C PRO A 122 22.31 -11.69 0.87
N LYS A 123 22.83 -12.86 1.17
CA LYS A 123 22.20 -13.73 2.17
C LYS A 123 22.33 -13.09 3.55
N PRO A 124 21.28 -13.19 4.40
CA PRO A 124 21.35 -12.75 5.78
C PRO A 124 22.50 -13.43 6.53
N ASP A 125 23.19 -12.68 7.38
CA ASP A 125 24.37 -13.15 8.12
C ASP A 125 24.02 -13.80 9.48
N GLY A 126 22.76 -13.75 9.89
CA GLY A 126 22.28 -14.26 11.17
C GLY A 126 22.74 -13.46 12.39
N LYS A 127 23.39 -12.31 12.20
CA LYS A 127 23.89 -11.43 13.28
C LYS A 127 23.25 -10.06 13.26
N VAL A 128 23.30 -9.39 12.13
CA VAL A 128 22.70 -8.06 11.90
C VAL A 128 21.48 -8.17 11.02
N SER A 129 21.46 -9.13 10.11
CA SER A 129 20.36 -9.41 9.19
C SER A 129 19.91 -10.86 9.32
N PHE A 130 18.60 -11.08 9.28
CA PHE A 130 17.98 -12.39 9.50
C PHE A 130 17.12 -12.77 8.30
N ASP A 131 16.96 -14.07 8.06
CA ASP A 131 16.05 -14.56 7.05
C ASP A 131 14.57 -14.25 7.41
N LYS A 132 13.70 -14.36 6.42
CA LYS A 132 12.28 -13.99 6.55
C LYS A 132 11.58 -14.77 7.67
N LEU A 133 11.77 -16.08 7.75
CA LEU A 133 11.07 -16.92 8.73
C LEU A 133 11.56 -16.69 10.14
N SER A 134 12.89 -16.54 10.33
CA SER A 134 13.47 -16.17 11.62
C SER A 134 12.95 -14.80 12.09
N SER A 135 12.82 -13.83 11.17
CA SER A 135 12.26 -12.52 11.51
C SER A 135 10.79 -12.58 11.92
N VAL A 136 9.98 -13.42 11.27
CA VAL A 136 8.58 -13.66 11.66
C VAL A 136 8.50 -14.33 13.02
N PHE A 137 9.34 -15.32 13.28
CA PHE A 137 9.40 -15.98 14.58
C PHE A 137 9.73 -14.99 15.72
N ILE A 138 10.75 -14.17 15.53
CA ILE A 138 11.16 -13.15 16.53
C ILE A 138 10.06 -12.09 16.73
N SER A 139 9.24 -11.79 15.71
CA SER A 139 8.14 -10.82 15.82
C SER A 139 7.05 -11.25 16.80
N ASN A 140 7.08 -12.52 17.21
CA ASN A 140 6.10 -13.14 18.11
C ASN A 140 4.64 -12.99 17.61
N THR A 141 4.45 -12.97 16.30
CA THR A 141 3.12 -12.96 15.70
C THR A 141 2.42 -14.27 16.03
N ASN A 142 1.23 -14.18 16.60
CA ASN A 142 0.44 -15.34 16.99
C ASN A 142 -1.02 -15.13 16.61
N HIS A 143 -1.68 -16.22 16.24
CA HIS A 143 -3.10 -16.27 15.92
C HIS A 143 -3.74 -17.41 16.72
N GLU A 144 -5.00 -17.26 17.07
CA GLU A 144 -5.76 -18.33 17.72
C GLU A 144 -5.83 -19.55 16.78
N GLU A 145 -5.57 -20.73 17.32
CA GLU A 145 -5.48 -21.96 16.51
C GLU A 145 -6.82 -22.35 15.88
N ASP A 146 -7.92 -22.03 16.54
CA ASP A 146 -9.30 -22.35 16.15
C ASP A 146 -9.99 -21.22 15.35
N GLN A 147 -9.33 -20.06 15.17
CA GLN A 147 -9.91 -18.99 14.36
C GLN A 147 -10.00 -19.39 12.88
N ARG A 148 -11.01 -18.89 12.20
CA ARG A 148 -11.13 -19.07 10.75
C ARG A 148 -9.94 -18.42 10.05
N VAL A 149 -9.38 -19.13 9.06
CA VAL A 149 -8.35 -18.56 8.19
C VAL A 149 -8.92 -17.33 7.50
N HIS A 150 -8.33 -16.16 7.76
CA HIS A 150 -8.77 -14.88 7.23
C HIS A 150 -8.32 -14.64 5.79
N LEU A 151 -7.41 -15.49 5.28
CA LEU A 151 -6.88 -15.40 3.92
C LEU A 151 -7.56 -16.45 3.05
N THR A 152 -8.41 -16.02 2.15
CA THR A 152 -9.14 -16.88 1.22
C THR A 152 -8.90 -16.45 -0.22
N LEU A 153 -8.92 -17.41 -1.15
CA LEU A 153 -8.79 -17.14 -2.57
C LEU A 153 -10.19 -16.94 -3.18
N GLY A 154 -10.39 -15.86 -3.90
CA GLY A 154 -11.62 -15.66 -4.67
C GLY A 154 -11.67 -16.56 -5.92
N ASP A 155 -10.52 -16.77 -6.57
CA ASP A 155 -10.36 -17.69 -7.67
C ASP A 155 -9.12 -18.58 -7.45
N PRO A 156 -9.31 -19.86 -7.11
CA PRO A 156 -8.21 -20.80 -6.86
C PRO A 156 -7.31 -21.08 -8.07
N SER A 157 -7.74 -20.75 -9.29
CA SER A 157 -6.95 -20.97 -10.50
C SER A 157 -5.88 -19.91 -10.73
N VAL A 158 -6.07 -18.71 -10.21
CA VAL A 158 -5.20 -17.54 -10.44
C VAL A 158 -3.77 -17.76 -9.96
N PRO A 159 -3.50 -18.28 -8.75
CA PRO A 159 -2.13 -18.42 -8.25
C PRO A 159 -1.22 -19.24 -9.17
N ILE A 160 -1.73 -20.31 -9.74
CA ILE A 160 -0.95 -21.19 -10.61
C ILE A 160 -1.08 -20.79 -12.07
N GLY A 161 -2.32 -20.57 -12.55
CA GLY A 161 -2.58 -20.30 -13.96
C GLY A 161 -2.08 -18.94 -14.45
N ILE A 162 -2.02 -17.96 -13.57
CA ILE A 162 -1.61 -16.59 -13.92
C ILE A 162 -0.35 -16.18 -13.16
N ASN A 163 -0.38 -16.19 -11.82
CA ASN A 163 0.68 -15.62 -11.00
C ASN A 163 2.00 -16.39 -11.19
N LEU A 164 1.94 -17.70 -11.04
CA LEU A 164 3.13 -18.53 -11.24
C LEU A 164 3.56 -18.53 -12.71
N ALA A 165 2.63 -18.76 -13.62
CA ALA A 165 2.95 -18.93 -15.04
C ALA A 165 3.53 -17.67 -15.70
N ARG A 166 3.02 -16.49 -15.34
CA ARG A 166 3.41 -15.22 -15.98
C ARG A 166 4.37 -14.39 -15.17
N TYR A 167 4.27 -14.40 -13.84
CA TYR A 167 4.99 -13.51 -12.94
C TYR A 167 5.88 -14.22 -11.92
N ASP A 168 6.00 -15.55 -12.02
CA ASP A 168 6.79 -16.40 -11.14
C ASP A 168 6.39 -16.24 -9.67
N ALA A 169 5.07 -16.29 -9.40
CA ALA A 169 4.46 -16.23 -8.08
C ALA A 169 4.99 -15.09 -7.18
N PRO A 170 4.75 -13.82 -7.53
CA PRO A 170 5.30 -12.68 -6.82
C PRO A 170 4.80 -12.56 -5.37
N GLU A 171 3.71 -13.22 -5.01
CA GLU A 171 3.22 -13.32 -3.65
C GLU A 171 4.25 -13.91 -2.69
N GLN A 172 5.11 -14.80 -3.15
CA GLN A 172 6.22 -15.35 -2.36
C GLN A 172 7.28 -14.29 -2.03
N ARG A 173 7.38 -13.24 -2.87
CA ARG A 173 8.40 -12.19 -2.73
C ARG A 173 7.88 -10.97 -1.99
N TYR A 174 6.69 -10.46 -2.35
CA TYR A 174 6.18 -9.26 -1.72
C TYR A 174 5.64 -9.50 -0.31
N CYS A 175 5.28 -10.74 0.04
CA CYS A 175 4.85 -11.03 1.41
C CYS A 175 6.05 -10.98 2.36
N PRO A 176 6.06 -10.09 3.36
CA PRO A 176 7.18 -9.96 4.29
C PRO A 176 7.25 -11.12 5.30
N ALA A 177 6.19 -11.91 5.40
CA ALA A 177 6.03 -12.90 6.45
C ALA A 177 6.04 -14.36 5.96
N GLY A 178 6.32 -14.61 4.69
CA GLY A 178 6.36 -15.99 4.15
C GLY A 178 5.01 -16.71 4.21
N VAL A 179 3.92 -15.98 4.05
CA VAL A 179 2.56 -16.54 4.08
C VAL A 179 2.28 -17.38 2.85
N TYR A 180 2.77 -16.96 1.70
CA TYR A 180 2.49 -17.61 0.41
C TYR A 180 3.69 -18.41 -0.07
N GLU A 181 3.44 -19.66 -0.46
CA GLU A 181 4.46 -20.59 -0.88
C GLU A 181 3.95 -21.48 -2.02
N ILE A 182 4.75 -21.63 -3.08
CA ILE A 182 4.43 -22.59 -4.14
C ILE A 182 5.07 -23.93 -3.80
N VAL A 183 4.22 -24.88 -3.47
CA VAL A 183 4.61 -26.25 -3.14
C VAL A 183 4.43 -27.13 -4.38
N ARG A 184 5.36 -28.03 -4.61
CA ARG A 184 5.34 -29.02 -5.70
C ARG A 184 5.50 -30.42 -5.14
N ASP A 185 5.05 -31.41 -5.88
CA ASP A 185 5.27 -32.81 -5.54
C ASP A 185 6.77 -33.16 -5.62
N ALA A 186 7.17 -34.33 -5.12
CA ALA A 186 8.56 -34.77 -5.09
C ALA A 186 9.25 -34.84 -6.47
N ASP A 187 8.45 -35.01 -7.51
CA ASP A 187 8.89 -35.02 -8.92
C ASP A 187 8.85 -33.61 -9.58
N GLY A 188 8.60 -32.57 -8.79
CA GLY A 188 8.56 -31.16 -9.24
C GLY A 188 7.28 -30.76 -9.99
N ARG A 189 6.31 -31.67 -10.09
CA ARG A 189 5.02 -31.43 -10.75
C ARG A 189 3.95 -30.95 -9.77
N ASN A 190 2.73 -30.73 -10.25
CA ASN A 190 1.53 -30.40 -9.48
C ASN A 190 1.74 -29.21 -8.54
N ALA A 191 2.16 -28.07 -9.10
CA ALA A 191 2.33 -26.84 -8.33
C ALA A 191 0.99 -26.41 -7.69
N ARG A 192 1.01 -26.07 -6.39
CA ARG A 192 -0.13 -25.53 -5.66
C ARG A 192 0.30 -24.38 -4.77
N LEU A 193 -0.58 -23.43 -4.53
CA LEU A 193 -0.35 -22.39 -3.53
C LEU A 193 -0.67 -22.94 -2.14
N GLN A 194 0.29 -22.82 -1.24
CA GLN A 194 0.12 -23.02 0.19
C GLN A 194 0.04 -21.68 0.88
N ILE A 195 -0.95 -21.51 1.76
CA ILE A 195 -1.16 -20.28 2.53
C ILE A 195 -0.88 -20.59 4.01
N ASN A 196 0.25 -20.10 4.49
CA ASN A 196 0.68 -20.22 5.89
C ASN A 196 0.09 -19.05 6.70
N ALA A 197 -1.22 -19.06 6.93
CA ALA A 197 -1.95 -17.93 7.51
C ALA A 197 -1.46 -17.54 8.91
N GLN A 198 -0.91 -18.47 9.67
CA GLN A 198 -0.33 -18.24 11.00
C GLN A 198 0.86 -17.25 10.97
N ASN A 199 1.55 -17.15 9.84
CA ASN A 199 2.66 -16.19 9.68
C ASN A 199 2.20 -14.76 9.37
N CYS A 200 0.90 -14.54 9.11
CA CYS A 200 0.40 -13.28 8.63
C CYS A 200 0.54 -12.15 9.67
N VAL A 201 1.24 -11.09 9.31
CA VAL A 201 1.44 -9.88 10.14
C VAL A 201 0.45 -8.76 9.80
N HIS A 202 -0.62 -9.05 9.08
CA HIS A 202 -1.70 -8.13 8.70
C HIS A 202 -1.24 -6.83 8.03
N CYS A 203 -0.15 -6.87 7.26
CA CYS A 203 0.39 -5.69 6.57
C CYS A 203 -0.45 -5.22 5.37
N LYS A 204 -1.48 -5.98 4.97
CA LYS A 204 -2.42 -5.68 3.87
C LYS A 204 -1.79 -5.52 2.48
N THR A 205 -0.51 -5.83 2.31
CA THR A 205 0.19 -5.71 1.01
C THR A 205 -0.47 -6.54 -0.08
N CYS A 206 -0.98 -7.73 0.25
CA CYS A 206 -1.69 -8.60 -0.69
C CYS A 206 -3.03 -8.02 -1.13
N GLU A 207 -3.77 -7.35 -0.23
CA GLU A 207 -5.05 -6.72 -0.52
C GLU A 207 -4.91 -5.50 -1.44
N LEU A 208 -3.90 -4.65 -1.21
CA LEU A 208 -3.61 -3.47 -2.02
C LEU A 208 -3.25 -3.78 -3.48
N ARG A 209 -2.97 -5.04 -3.77
CA ARG A 209 -2.67 -5.52 -5.12
C ARG A 209 -3.86 -6.15 -5.83
N SER A 210 -5.03 -6.17 -5.21
CA SER A 210 -6.21 -6.94 -5.64
C SER A 210 -7.33 -6.12 -6.28
N GLU A 211 -7.02 -5.14 -7.15
CA GLU A 211 -8.06 -4.54 -7.97
C GLU A 211 -8.27 -5.31 -9.29
N PRO A 212 -9.54 -5.50 -9.74
CA PRO A 212 -9.86 -6.36 -10.87
C PRO A 212 -9.48 -5.77 -12.25
N PRO A 213 -9.22 -6.59 -13.24
CA PRO A 213 -9.61 -7.99 -13.29
C PRO A 213 -8.42 -8.94 -13.10
N SER A 214 -8.44 -9.74 -12.10
CA SER A 214 -7.85 -11.07 -12.06
C SER A 214 -6.46 -11.31 -11.48
N PHE A 215 -5.77 -10.37 -10.79
CA PHE A 215 -4.40 -10.70 -10.43
C PHE A 215 -4.18 -11.27 -9.02
N TRP A 216 -5.03 -10.93 -8.04
CA TRP A 216 -4.73 -11.29 -6.65
C TRP A 216 -6.03 -11.39 -5.88
N VAL A 217 -6.32 -12.54 -5.39
CA VAL A 217 -7.51 -12.71 -4.60
C VAL A 217 -7.19 -13.34 -3.28
N VAL A 218 -6.83 -12.49 -2.36
CA VAL A 218 -6.92 -12.84 -0.96
C VAL A 218 -7.96 -11.91 -0.36
N VAL A 219 -9.15 -12.39 -0.17
CA VAL A 219 -10.22 -11.66 0.51
C VAL A 219 -10.07 -11.92 1.99
N SER A 220 -9.72 -10.91 2.76
CA SER A 220 -9.83 -10.99 4.22
C SER A 220 -11.28 -10.79 4.62
N ASN A 221 -12.04 -11.85 4.77
CA ASN A 221 -13.27 -11.79 5.53
C ASN A 221 -12.90 -11.75 7.01
N GLN A 222 -12.65 -10.58 7.56
CA GLN A 222 -12.74 -10.42 8.99
C GLN A 222 -14.22 -10.60 9.37
N PRO A 223 -14.56 -11.54 10.26
CA PRO A 223 -15.87 -11.47 10.87
C PRO A 223 -15.94 -10.13 11.61
N THR A 224 -16.93 -9.32 11.27
CA THR A 224 -17.31 -8.17 12.08
C THR A 224 -17.48 -8.68 13.51
N LEU A 225 -16.64 -8.19 14.41
CA LEU A 225 -16.84 -8.38 15.85
C LEU A 225 -18.23 -7.82 16.15
N SER A 226 -19.17 -8.75 16.35
CA SER A 226 -20.51 -8.45 16.89
C SER A 226 -20.42 -8.22 18.38
#